data_f34b8551ea8edb2bb71e942c4ee26b94
#
_entry.id   f34b8551ea8edb2bb71e942c4ee26b94
#
_cell.length_a   1.000
_cell.length_b   1.000
_cell.length_c   1.000
_cell.angle_alpha   90.00
_cell.angle_beta   90.00
_cell.angle_gamma   90.00
#
_symmetry.space_group_name_H-M   'P 1'
#
loop_
_entity.id
_entity.type
_entity.pdbx_description
1 polymer ?
#
loop_
_entity_poly.entity_id
_entity_poly.type
_entity_poly.pdbx_seq_one_letter_code
_entity_poly.pdbx_strand_id
1 'polypeptide(L)'
;AEVKVNEIKYIQKNKVFLLSLKRSKVETEEQDKKITSICKFEFVDRVKSKNIKQNDPEEKLELIGMDYLKNNDNYEINLMFTNNAYITLSTEIIEVTLDDQNKAD
;
A
#
# COMPACT_ATOMS: atom_id res chain seq x y z
N ALA A 1 8.43 -4.78 0.62
CA ALA A 1 8.00 -4.34 -0.71
C ALA A 1 8.25 -2.84 -0.86
N GLU A 2 8.74 -2.46 -2.02
CA GLU A 2 9.05 -1.06 -2.31
C GLU A 2 7.82 -0.32 -2.81
N VAL A 3 7.63 0.90 -2.32
CA VAL A 3 6.51 1.75 -2.72
C VAL A 3 7.06 3.15 -3.02
N LYS A 4 6.69 3.71 -4.17
CA LYS A 4 6.98 5.11 -4.43
C LYS A 4 5.83 5.97 -3.97
N VAL A 5 6.14 7.14 -3.43
CA VAL A 5 5.12 8.04 -2.92
C VAL A 5 4.10 8.41 -4.00
N ASN A 6 4.57 8.59 -5.24
CA ASN A 6 3.67 8.97 -6.33
C ASN A 6 2.76 7.83 -6.78
N GLU A 7 2.96 6.63 -6.24
CA GLU A 7 2.12 5.47 -6.54
C GLU A 7 1.16 5.13 -5.41
N ILE A 8 1.01 6.05 -4.47
CA ILE A 8 0.02 5.94 -3.41
C ILE A 8 -1.12 6.88 -3.76
N LYS A 9 -2.34 6.35 -3.87
CA LYS A 9 -3.48 7.16 -4.33
C LYS A 9 -4.70 6.86 -3.49
N TYR A 10 -5.42 7.91 -3.13
CA TYR A 10 -6.70 7.77 -2.47
C TYR A 10 -7.76 8.43 -3.34
N ILE A 11 -8.70 7.63 -3.82
CA ILE A 11 -9.80 8.11 -4.63
C ILE A 11 -10.99 8.27 -3.69
N GLN A 12 -11.09 9.44 -3.08
CA GLN A 12 -12.06 9.70 -2.03
C GLN A 12 -13.50 9.51 -2.51
N LYS A 13 -13.78 9.90 -3.73
CA LYS A 13 -15.12 9.78 -4.29
C LYS A 13 -15.60 8.34 -4.29
N ASN A 14 -14.71 7.41 -4.51
CA ASN A 14 -15.04 5.98 -4.59
C ASN A 14 -14.69 5.23 -3.30
N LYS A 15 -14.10 5.92 -2.33
CA LYS A 15 -13.64 5.32 -1.09
C LYS A 15 -12.63 4.21 -1.32
N VAL A 16 -11.74 4.40 -2.28
CA VAL A 16 -10.75 3.41 -2.67
C VAL A 16 -9.36 3.95 -2.45
N PHE A 17 -8.53 3.17 -1.77
CA PHE A 17 -7.13 3.48 -1.58
C PHE A 17 -6.29 2.47 -2.34
N LEU A 18 -5.37 2.97 -3.14
CA LEU A 18 -4.53 2.15 -4.01
C LEU A 18 -3.07 2.39 -3.71
N LEU A 19 -2.30 1.30 -3.78
CA LEU A 19 -0.88 1.44 -3.60
C LEU A 19 -0.18 0.35 -4.43
N SER A 20 0.87 0.75 -5.15
CA SER A 20 1.65 -0.17 -5.95
C SER A 20 2.83 -0.65 -5.14
N LEU A 21 2.98 -1.96 -5.07
CA LEU A 21 4.06 -2.61 -4.36
C LEU A 21 4.98 -3.26 -5.38
N LYS A 22 6.27 -3.03 -5.24
CA LYS A 22 7.27 -3.72 -6.03
C LYS A 22 8.01 -4.68 -5.12
N ARG A 23 8.00 -5.93 -5.49
CA ARG A 23 8.67 -6.96 -4.72
C ARG A 23 9.51 -7.82 -5.64
N SER A 24 10.58 -8.35 -5.10
CA SER A 24 11.45 -9.25 -5.84
C SER A 24 10.91 -10.66 -5.74
N LYS A 25 10.94 -11.36 -6.85
CA LYS A 25 10.60 -12.77 -6.87
C LYS A 25 11.76 -13.50 -7.51
N VAL A 26 12.39 -14.38 -6.75
CA VAL A 26 13.46 -15.21 -7.27
C VAL A 26 12.83 -16.45 -7.88
N GLU A 27 12.89 -16.55 -9.19
CA GLU A 27 12.34 -17.71 -9.87
C GLU A 27 13.39 -18.71 -10.26
N THR A 28 14.59 -18.21 -10.54
CA THR A 28 15.72 -19.08 -10.85
C THR A 28 16.95 -18.51 -10.17
N GLU A 29 18.00 -19.27 -10.16
CA GLU A 29 19.25 -18.82 -9.57
C GLU A 29 19.87 -17.64 -10.30
N GLU A 30 19.43 -17.38 -11.51
CA GLU A 30 20.09 -16.42 -12.35
C GLU A 30 19.34 -15.11 -12.51
N GLN A 31 18.07 -15.06 -12.12
CA GLN A 31 17.28 -13.88 -12.38
C GLN A 31 16.38 -13.52 -11.22
N ASP A 32 16.53 -12.29 -10.79
CA ASP A 32 15.55 -11.68 -9.89
C ASP A 32 14.56 -10.94 -10.76
N LYS A 33 13.31 -11.35 -10.68
CA LYS A 33 12.25 -10.62 -11.34
C LYS A 33 11.50 -9.78 -10.34
N LYS A 34 11.22 -8.54 -10.72
CA LYS A 34 10.41 -7.66 -9.91
C LYS A 34 8.98 -7.75 -10.38
N ILE A 35 8.10 -7.97 -9.43
CA ILE A 35 6.67 -8.03 -9.68
C ILE A 35 6.04 -6.80 -9.08
N THR A 36 5.22 -6.12 -9.88
CA THR A 36 4.41 -5.02 -9.38
C THR A 36 3.04 -5.56 -9.04
N SER A 37 2.62 -5.29 -7.82
CA SER A 37 1.30 -5.69 -7.36
C SER A 37 0.55 -4.43 -6.95
N ILE A 38 -0.72 -4.36 -7.30
CA ILE A 38 -1.56 -3.26 -6.87
C ILE A 38 -2.43 -3.75 -5.73
N CYS A 39 -2.28 -3.08 -4.60
CA CYS A 39 -3.06 -3.38 -3.42
C CYS A 39 -4.19 -2.38 -3.35
N LYS A 40 -5.42 -2.88 -3.36
CA LYS A 40 -6.61 -2.05 -3.39
C LYS A 40 -7.41 -2.29 -2.12
N PHE A 41 -7.68 -1.19 -1.40
CA PHE A 41 -8.50 -1.21 -0.20
C PHE A 41 -9.79 -0.48 -0.51
N GLU A 42 -10.92 -1.13 -0.24
CA GLU A 42 -12.22 -0.53 -0.51
C GLU A 42 -12.89 -0.09 0.77
N PHE A 43 -13.92 0.73 0.63
CA PHE A 43 -14.68 1.26 1.76
C PHE A 43 -13.83 2.10 2.71
N VAL A 44 -12.86 2.81 2.15
CA VAL A 44 -11.96 3.64 2.94
C VAL A 44 -12.58 5.02 3.09
N ASP A 45 -12.94 5.36 4.33
CA ASP A 45 -13.59 6.63 4.62
C ASP A 45 -12.58 7.73 4.88
N ARG A 46 -11.42 7.39 5.38
CA ARG A 46 -10.42 8.37 5.78
C ARG A 46 -9.02 7.79 5.66
N VAL A 47 -8.10 8.64 5.23
CA VAL A 47 -6.69 8.27 5.13
C VAL A 47 -5.88 9.30 5.90
N LYS A 48 -5.01 8.83 6.79
CA LYS A 48 -4.05 9.66 7.48
C LYS A 48 -2.66 9.16 7.20
N SER A 49 -1.72 10.06 7.00
CA SER A 49 -0.33 9.66 6.79
C SER A 49 0.57 10.44 7.73
N LYS A 50 1.71 9.85 8.06
CA LYS A 50 2.70 10.48 8.90
C LYS A 50 4.07 10.16 8.37
N ASN A 51 4.92 11.20 8.34
CA ASN A 51 6.32 11.08 7.89
C ASN A 51 6.47 10.63 6.45
N ILE A 52 5.48 10.95 5.63
CA ILE A 52 5.56 10.71 4.19
C ILE A 52 5.72 12.06 3.51
N LYS A 53 6.78 12.21 2.73
CA LYS A 53 7.10 13.47 2.07
C LYS A 53 6.35 13.55 0.76
N GLN A 54 5.21 14.22 0.79
CA GLN A 54 4.38 14.33 -0.41
C GLN A 54 4.99 15.27 -1.44
N ASN A 55 5.92 16.11 -1.03
CA ASN A 55 6.61 16.99 -1.96
C ASN A 55 7.78 16.31 -2.66
N ASP A 56 8.01 15.04 -2.36
CA ASP A 56 9.05 14.26 -3.02
C ASP A 56 8.40 13.01 -3.60
N PRO A 57 7.74 13.13 -4.78
CA PRO A 57 6.99 12.01 -5.33
C PRO A 57 7.86 10.82 -5.74
N GLU A 58 9.16 11.03 -5.90
CA GLU A 58 10.05 9.94 -6.25
C GLU A 58 10.61 9.23 -5.02
N GLU A 59 10.25 9.66 -3.82
CA GLU A 59 10.70 8.98 -2.62
C GLU A 59 10.22 7.54 -2.61
N LYS A 60 11.12 6.64 -2.25
CA LYS A 60 10.82 5.22 -2.16
C LYS A 60 10.74 4.84 -0.70
N LEU A 61 9.70 4.13 -0.36
CA LEU A 61 9.48 3.62 0.98
C LEU A 61 9.47 2.10 0.92
N GLU A 62 9.82 1.48 2.02
CA GLU A 62 9.74 0.04 2.14
C GLU A 62 8.57 -0.29 3.06
N LEU A 63 7.60 -1.05 2.57
CA LEU A 63 6.50 -1.52 3.40
C LEU A 63 7.01 -2.67 4.26
N ILE A 64 6.99 -2.48 5.56
CA ILE A 64 7.57 -3.44 6.49
C ILE A 64 6.52 -4.18 7.31
N GLY A 65 5.28 -3.71 7.30
CA GLY A 65 4.24 -4.41 8.03
C GLY A 65 2.88 -3.80 7.83
N MET A 66 1.87 -4.56 8.21
CA MET A 66 0.49 -4.13 8.14
C MET A 66 -0.26 -4.80 9.27
N ASP A 67 -1.07 -4.01 9.99
CA ASP A 67 -1.95 -4.59 10.98
C ASP A 67 -3.29 -3.86 10.94
N TYR A 68 -4.23 -4.34 11.72
CA TYR A 68 -5.52 -3.69 11.82
C TYR A 68 -6.06 -3.84 13.22
N LEU A 69 -6.97 -2.94 13.57
CA LEU A 69 -7.71 -3.05 14.80
C LEU A 69 -9.15 -2.64 14.57
N LYS A 70 -10.03 -3.18 15.38
CA LYS A 70 -11.45 -2.82 15.33
C LYS A 70 -11.70 -1.72 16.35
N ASN A 71 -12.36 -0.66 15.91
CA ASN A 71 -12.66 0.49 16.75
C ASN A 71 -14.14 0.79 16.63
N ASN A 72 -14.92 0.32 17.60
CA ASN A 72 -16.39 0.39 17.57
C ASN A 72 -16.90 -0.39 16.34
N ASP A 73 -17.57 0.29 15.43
CA ASP A 73 -18.13 -0.35 14.25
C ASP A 73 -17.21 -0.29 13.04
N ASN A 74 -16.06 0.35 13.20
CA ASN A 74 -15.13 0.56 12.10
C ASN A 74 -13.81 -0.12 12.38
N TYR A 75 -12.98 -0.18 11.34
CA TYR A 75 -11.65 -0.74 11.43
C TYR A 75 -10.62 0.30 11.07
N GLU A 76 -9.43 0.18 11.65
CA GLU A 76 -8.27 0.96 11.26
C GLU A 76 -7.21 0.02 10.75
N ILE A 77 -6.75 0.26 9.54
CA ILE A 77 -5.68 -0.51 8.92
C ILE A 77 -4.43 0.36 8.94
N ASN A 78 -3.37 -0.16 9.51
CA ASN A 78 -2.11 0.56 9.61
C ASN A 78 -1.10 -0.05 8.66
N LEU A 79 -0.58 0.75 7.76
CA LEU A 79 0.49 0.37 6.84
C LEU A 79 1.77 1.01 7.36
N MET A 80 2.76 0.19 7.67
CA MET A 80 4.00 0.65 8.29
C MET A 80 5.13 0.57 7.29
N PHE A 81 5.85 1.67 7.18
CA PHE A 81 6.96 1.79 6.23
C PHE A 81 8.24 2.13 6.98
N THR A 82 9.34 2.06 6.27
CA THR A 82 10.63 2.50 6.80
C THR A 82 10.59 3.99 7.16
N ASN A 83 11.57 4.42 7.98
CA ASN A 83 11.73 5.83 8.40
C ASN A 83 10.57 6.33 9.24
N ASN A 84 9.94 5.43 9.99
CA ASN A 84 8.80 5.77 10.85
C ASN A 84 7.64 6.38 10.09
N ALA A 85 7.52 6.02 8.82
CA ALA A 85 6.39 6.48 8.01
C ALA A 85 5.25 5.49 8.11
N TYR A 86 4.03 5.99 8.15
CA TYR A 86 2.88 5.09 8.12
C TYR A 86 1.64 5.79 7.58
N ILE A 87 0.73 4.95 7.12
CA ILE A 87 -0.57 5.36 6.62
C ILE A 87 -1.62 4.58 7.39
N THR A 88 -2.62 5.29 7.90
CA THR A 88 -3.75 4.68 8.59
C THR A 88 -5.00 4.88 7.77
N LEU A 89 -5.69 3.78 7.48
CA LEU A 89 -6.94 3.79 6.73
C LEU A 89 -8.08 3.48 7.69
N SER A 90 -9.13 4.31 7.65
CA SER A 90 -10.35 4.03 8.40
C SER A 90 -11.38 3.46 7.45
N THR A 91 -11.91 2.27 7.77
CA THR A 91 -12.81 1.57 6.88
C THR A 91 -14.01 1.05 7.65
N GLU A 92 -15.14 0.91 6.96
CA GLU A 92 -16.33 0.27 7.55
C GLU A 92 -16.15 -1.24 7.63
N ILE A 93 -15.56 -1.82 6.60
CA ILE A 93 -15.21 -3.23 6.56
C ILE A 93 -13.83 -3.35 5.95
N ILE A 94 -13.19 -4.48 6.18
CA ILE A 94 -11.88 -4.73 5.60
C ILE A 94 -12.07 -5.53 4.32
N GLU A 95 -11.78 -4.89 3.19
CA GLU A 95 -11.81 -5.57 1.90
C GLU A 95 -10.59 -5.13 1.12
N VAL A 96 -9.68 -6.07 0.92
CA VAL A 96 -8.38 -5.81 0.31
C VAL A 96 -8.19 -6.81 -0.81
N THR A 97 -7.79 -6.31 -1.97
CA THR A 97 -7.39 -7.18 -3.07
C THR A 97 -5.97 -6.87 -3.46
N LEU A 98 -5.25 -7.90 -3.83
CA LEU A 98 -3.89 -7.79 -4.31
C LEU A 98 -3.86 -8.36 -5.72
N ASP A 99 -3.49 -7.51 -6.66
CA ASP A 99 -3.52 -7.88 -8.07
C ASP A 99 -2.13 -7.72 -8.65
N ASP A 100 -1.53 -8.83 -9.04
CA ASP A 100 -0.19 -8.82 -9.61
C ASP A 100 -0.27 -8.34 -11.05
N GLN A 101 0.52 -7.31 -11.33
CA GLN A 101 0.59 -6.72 -12.65
C GLN A 101 1.76 -7.29 -13.42
N ASN A 102 2.00 -8.56 -13.25
CA ASN A 102 3.11 -9.19 -13.91
C ASN A 102 2.77 -9.40 -15.38
N LYS A 103 3.40 -8.62 -16.21
CA LYS A 103 3.26 -8.84 -17.62
C LYS A 103 4.32 -9.82 -18.02
N ALA A 104 3.90 -11.05 -18.16
CA ALA A 104 4.78 -12.06 -18.71
C ALA A 104 5.05 -11.68 -20.15
N ASP A 105 6.26 -11.53 -20.46
CA ASP A 105 6.63 -11.22 -21.84
C ASP A 105 7.36 -12.28 -22.46
#